data_b099c7c26b3f40a09733a5d7335cc4cc
#
_entry.id   b099c7c26b3f40a09733a5d7335cc4cc
#
_cell.length_a   1.000
_cell.length_b   1.000
_cell.length_c   1.000
_cell.angle_alpha   90.00
_cell.angle_beta   90.00
_cell.angle_gamma   90.00
#
_symmetry.space_group_name_H-M   'P 1'
#
loop_
_entity.id
_entity.type
_entity.pdbx_description
1 polymer ?
#
loop_
_entity_poly.entity_id
_entity_poly.type
_entity_poly.pdbx_seq_one_letter_code
_entity_poly.pdbx_strand_id
1 'polypeptide(L)'
;EKSLLCEDEGIHYPDHFSLESVKERLDSYDVSNTPDKQALADVMIMLCIRPAEIKDLRISNGGVTGYVKNRDQQDIPRVFRSLEKNEERAKQLLTWIQEAISSGRLGDPGTPGTGILSRFLKKAEFLPETGKPLLPSSLRNLGAVFAVVASGVRNLSKANTIASQALRHSPKNNTAPSQRYTIVNYRPRGMPYDQANPFMFFDEN
;
A
#
# COMPACT_ATOMS: atom_id res chain seq x y z
N GLU A 1 17.95 8.66 23.32
CA GLU A 1 18.79 8.77 22.13
C GLU A 1 18.39 7.77 21.05
N LYS A 2 18.23 6.50 21.44
CA LYS A 2 17.76 5.48 20.50
C LYS A 2 16.30 5.73 20.06
N SER A 3 15.49 6.30 20.93
CA SER A 3 14.10 6.61 20.61
C SER A 3 13.99 7.72 19.55
N LEU A 4 14.89 8.68 19.58
CA LEU A 4 14.92 9.74 18.58
C LEU A 4 15.31 9.20 17.21
N LEU A 5 16.26 8.27 17.17
CA LEU A 5 16.67 7.63 15.92
C LEU A 5 15.53 6.77 15.34
N CYS A 6 14.77 6.08 16.19
CA CYS A 6 13.64 5.28 15.75
C CYS A 6 12.50 6.14 15.20
N GLU A 7 12.31 7.33 15.77
CA GLU A 7 11.28 8.26 15.26
C GLU A 7 11.61 8.74 13.86
N ASP A 8 12.89 8.93 13.56
CA ASP A 8 13.32 9.37 12.24
C ASP A 8 13.23 8.27 11.18
N GLU A 9 13.17 7.01 11.60
CA GLU A 9 13.12 5.88 10.65
C GLU A 9 11.72 5.57 10.15
N GLY A 10 10.68 6.11 10.77
CA GLY A 10 9.31 5.85 10.39
C GLY A 10 8.93 6.54 9.09
N ILE A 11 7.92 5.96 8.41
CA ILE A 11 7.39 6.52 7.18
C ILE A 11 6.44 7.65 7.52
N HIS A 12 6.70 8.83 6.95
CA HIS A 12 5.82 9.99 7.00
C HIS A 12 5.25 10.26 5.60
N TYR A 13 4.08 10.85 5.54
CA TYR A 13 3.43 11.14 4.27
C TYR A 13 2.71 12.49 4.33
N PRO A 14 2.60 13.18 3.20
CA PRO A 14 1.85 14.45 3.16
C PRO A 14 0.35 14.20 3.20
N ASP A 15 -0.42 15.26 3.46
CA ASP A 15 -1.88 15.18 3.48
C ASP A 15 -2.45 14.64 2.17
N HIS A 16 -1.75 14.87 1.07
CA HIS A 16 -2.14 14.37 -0.24
C HIS A 16 -2.25 12.83 -0.26
N PHE A 17 -1.43 12.14 0.53
CA PHE A 17 -1.45 10.69 0.64
C PHE A 17 -2.05 10.18 1.95
N SER A 18 -2.79 11.03 2.66
CA SER A 18 -3.54 10.58 3.84
C SER A 18 -4.64 9.60 3.42
N LEU A 19 -5.11 8.82 4.39
CA LEU A 19 -6.22 7.88 4.16
C LEU A 19 -7.41 8.60 3.53
N GLU A 20 -7.78 9.76 4.08
CA GLU A 20 -8.92 10.54 3.61
C GLU A 20 -8.75 10.97 2.15
N SER A 21 -7.56 11.48 1.81
CA SER A 21 -7.29 11.96 0.45
C SER A 21 -7.28 10.83 -0.56
N VAL A 22 -6.65 9.71 -0.19
CA VAL A 22 -6.60 8.53 -1.06
C VAL A 22 -8.00 7.96 -1.26
N LYS A 23 -8.79 7.84 -0.18
CA LYS A 23 -10.15 7.30 -0.25
C LYS A 23 -11.04 8.17 -1.14
N GLU A 24 -10.96 9.48 -0.99
CA GLU A 24 -11.72 10.43 -1.81
C GLU A 24 -11.40 10.26 -3.29
N ARG A 25 -10.11 10.13 -3.63
CA ARG A 25 -9.73 9.93 -5.03
C ARG A 25 -10.20 8.57 -5.55
N LEU A 26 -10.06 7.50 -4.77
CA LEU A 26 -10.53 6.18 -5.17
C LEU A 26 -12.04 6.17 -5.47
N ASP A 27 -12.81 6.89 -4.66
CA ASP A 27 -14.25 6.99 -4.86
C ASP A 27 -14.62 7.82 -6.10
N SER A 28 -13.74 8.73 -6.53
CA SER A 28 -14.02 9.64 -7.64
C SER A 28 -13.55 9.14 -9.00
N TYR A 29 -12.69 8.12 -9.06
CA TYR A 29 -12.14 7.67 -10.35
C TYR A 29 -13.21 7.09 -11.26
N ASP A 30 -13.17 7.56 -12.50
CA ASP A 30 -14.04 7.07 -13.59
C ASP A 30 -13.21 6.14 -14.48
N VAL A 31 -13.54 4.86 -14.44
CA VAL A 31 -12.78 3.82 -15.16
C VAL A 31 -12.94 3.90 -16.67
N SER A 32 -13.83 4.76 -17.18
CA SER A 32 -13.92 5.01 -18.62
C SER A 32 -12.78 5.90 -19.13
N ASN A 33 -12.09 6.59 -18.23
CA ASN A 33 -10.94 7.43 -18.57
C ASN A 33 -9.64 6.62 -18.42
N THR A 34 -8.56 7.09 -19.09
CA THR A 34 -7.25 6.47 -18.93
C THR A 34 -6.70 6.82 -17.55
N PRO A 35 -6.24 5.83 -16.76
CA PRO A 35 -5.66 6.13 -15.45
C PRO A 35 -4.30 6.81 -15.60
N ASP A 36 -3.97 7.64 -14.62
CA ASP A 36 -2.67 8.32 -14.55
C ASP A 36 -1.80 7.71 -13.43
N LYS A 37 -0.64 8.31 -13.20
CA LYS A 37 0.28 7.85 -12.16
C LYS A 37 -0.31 8.01 -10.76
N GLN A 38 -1.15 9.02 -10.55
CA GLN A 38 -1.85 9.20 -9.29
C GLN A 38 -2.80 8.01 -9.03
N ALA A 39 -3.55 7.61 -10.04
CA ALA A 39 -4.45 6.46 -9.92
C ALA A 39 -3.67 5.19 -9.65
N LEU A 40 -2.53 5.02 -10.30
CA LEU A 40 -1.63 3.88 -10.06
C LEU A 40 -1.18 3.84 -8.60
N ALA A 41 -0.70 4.96 -8.08
CA ALA A 41 -0.24 5.04 -6.68
C ALA A 41 -1.39 4.75 -5.71
N ASP A 42 -2.56 5.32 -5.95
CA ASP A 42 -3.72 5.14 -5.08
C ASP A 42 -4.20 3.68 -5.06
N VAL A 43 -4.20 3.00 -6.21
CA VAL A 43 -4.58 1.59 -6.29
C VAL A 43 -3.54 0.72 -5.57
N MET A 44 -2.27 1.07 -5.66
CA MET A 44 -1.22 0.35 -4.94
C MET A 44 -1.37 0.50 -3.43
N ILE A 45 -1.73 1.69 -2.95
CA ILE A 45 -2.03 1.91 -1.53
C ILE A 45 -3.28 1.09 -1.14
N MET A 46 -4.33 1.17 -1.94
CA MET A 46 -5.59 0.47 -1.66
C MET A 46 -5.38 -1.02 -1.44
N LEU A 47 -4.57 -1.66 -2.27
CA LEU A 47 -4.40 -3.12 -2.27
C LEU A 47 -3.09 -3.58 -1.63
N CYS A 48 -2.29 -2.66 -1.11
CA CYS A 48 -1.00 -3.00 -0.48
C CYS A 48 -0.10 -3.78 -1.43
N ILE A 49 0.05 -3.29 -2.66
CA ILE A 49 0.75 -3.99 -3.73
C ILE A 49 2.20 -3.52 -3.84
N ARG A 50 3.10 -4.48 -4.04
CA ARG A 50 4.46 -4.17 -4.51
C ARG A 50 4.40 -3.84 -6.01
N PRO A 51 5.32 -3.00 -6.52
CA PRO A 51 5.29 -2.64 -7.95
C PRO A 51 5.28 -3.86 -8.88
N ALA A 52 6.01 -4.91 -8.53
CA ALA A 52 6.08 -6.10 -9.39
C ALA A 52 4.79 -6.95 -9.36
N GLU A 53 3.93 -6.73 -8.38
CA GLU A 53 2.70 -7.51 -8.22
C GLU A 53 1.50 -6.95 -8.99
N ILE A 54 1.60 -5.70 -9.44
CA ILE A 54 0.42 -4.99 -9.98
C ILE A 54 -0.22 -5.72 -11.18
N LYS A 55 0.58 -6.36 -12.01
CA LYS A 55 0.08 -7.03 -13.20
C LYS A 55 -0.56 -8.38 -12.92
N ASP A 56 -0.14 -9.04 -11.87
CA ASP A 56 -0.50 -10.43 -11.62
C ASP A 56 -1.55 -10.62 -10.54
N LEU A 57 -1.76 -9.61 -9.70
CA LEU A 57 -2.72 -9.72 -8.60
C LEU A 57 -4.13 -9.90 -9.12
N ARG A 58 -4.88 -10.81 -8.50
CA ARG A 58 -6.28 -11.08 -8.85
C ARG A 58 -7.13 -11.11 -7.59
N ILE A 59 -8.33 -10.57 -7.68
CA ILE A 59 -9.31 -10.54 -6.59
C ILE A 59 -10.51 -11.33 -7.04
N SER A 60 -10.91 -12.33 -6.24
CA SER A 60 -12.06 -13.18 -6.58
C SER A 60 -12.61 -13.84 -5.32
N ASN A 61 -13.94 -13.75 -5.12
CA ASN A 61 -14.65 -14.47 -4.05
C ASN A 61 -14.04 -14.25 -2.65
N GLY A 62 -13.74 -13.00 -2.33
CA GLY A 62 -13.15 -12.64 -1.03
C GLY A 62 -11.69 -13.00 -0.88
N GLY A 63 -11.03 -13.46 -1.93
CA GLY A 63 -9.65 -13.89 -1.91
C GLY A 63 -8.76 -13.15 -2.89
N VAL A 64 -7.46 -13.17 -2.61
CA VAL A 64 -6.43 -12.50 -3.43
C VAL A 64 -5.37 -13.52 -3.82
N THR A 65 -5.03 -13.56 -5.11
CA THR A 65 -3.99 -14.42 -5.66
C THR A 65 -3.05 -13.60 -6.54
N GLY A 66 -1.97 -14.23 -7.05
CA GLY A 66 -1.05 -13.58 -7.98
C GLY A 66 0.07 -12.80 -7.29
N TYR A 67 0.26 -12.98 -6.00
CA TYR A 67 1.28 -12.28 -5.22
C TYR A 67 2.53 -13.13 -4.94
N VAL A 68 2.55 -14.38 -5.39
CA VAL A 68 3.61 -15.34 -5.07
C VAL A 68 4.87 -14.99 -5.84
N LYS A 69 5.96 -14.75 -5.11
CA LYS A 69 7.27 -14.41 -5.71
C LYS A 69 8.01 -15.63 -6.25
N ASN A 70 7.80 -16.77 -5.63
CA ASN A 70 8.51 -18.00 -5.96
C ASN A 70 7.59 -18.91 -6.77
N ARG A 71 8.02 -19.26 -7.98
CA ARG A 71 7.23 -20.11 -8.90
C ARG A 71 6.94 -21.49 -8.34
N ASP A 72 7.76 -21.96 -7.38
CA ASP A 72 7.60 -23.28 -6.78
C ASP A 72 6.55 -23.29 -5.65
N GLN A 73 6.05 -22.14 -5.26
CA GLN A 73 5.01 -22.04 -4.24
C GLN A 73 3.63 -22.07 -4.86
N GLN A 74 2.69 -22.72 -4.18
CA GLN A 74 1.32 -22.69 -4.60
C GLN A 74 0.73 -21.29 -4.39
N ASP A 75 -0.08 -20.87 -5.36
CA ASP A 75 -0.78 -19.59 -5.30
C ASP A 75 -2.07 -19.75 -4.50
N ILE A 76 -1.91 -19.86 -3.18
CA ILE A 76 -3.03 -20.07 -2.26
C ILE A 76 -3.74 -18.73 -2.00
N PRO A 77 -5.07 -18.64 -2.21
CA PRO A 77 -5.78 -17.38 -1.98
C PRO A 77 -5.60 -16.88 -0.55
N ARG A 78 -5.35 -15.58 -0.42
CA ARG A 78 -5.33 -14.89 0.86
C ARG A 78 -6.61 -14.10 1.02
N VAL A 79 -7.00 -13.82 2.26
CA VAL A 79 -8.19 -13.04 2.57
C VAL A 79 -8.07 -11.65 1.95
N PHE A 80 -9.15 -11.17 1.34
CA PHE A 80 -9.20 -9.81 0.82
C PHE A 80 -9.29 -8.82 1.98
N ARG A 81 -8.28 -7.99 2.12
CA ARG A 81 -8.24 -6.89 3.09
C ARG A 81 -7.70 -5.67 2.36
N SER A 82 -8.42 -4.57 2.42
CA SER A 82 -7.94 -3.35 1.76
C SER A 82 -8.63 -2.13 2.36
N LEU A 83 -8.09 -0.95 2.02
CA LEU A 83 -8.73 0.32 2.33
C LEU A 83 -10.13 0.39 1.70
N GLU A 84 -10.25 -0.04 0.45
CA GLU A 84 -11.55 -0.15 -0.21
C GLU A 84 -12.18 -1.50 0.15
N LYS A 85 -13.22 -1.46 0.97
CA LYS A 85 -13.88 -2.67 1.46
C LYS A 85 -14.81 -3.31 0.44
N ASN A 86 -15.27 -2.53 -0.54
CA ASN A 86 -16.12 -3.05 -1.62
C ASN A 86 -15.26 -3.82 -2.61
N GLU A 87 -15.33 -5.13 -2.57
CA GLU A 87 -14.50 -6.00 -3.40
C GLU A 87 -14.71 -5.74 -4.89
N GLU A 88 -15.94 -5.53 -5.33
CA GLU A 88 -16.24 -5.26 -6.75
C GLU A 88 -15.58 -3.97 -7.22
N ARG A 89 -15.62 -2.92 -6.40
CA ARG A 89 -14.98 -1.65 -6.74
C ARG A 89 -13.45 -1.80 -6.77
N ALA A 90 -12.90 -2.51 -5.79
CA ALA A 90 -11.46 -2.76 -5.73
C ALA A 90 -11.00 -3.53 -6.97
N LYS A 91 -11.75 -4.56 -7.35
CA LYS A 91 -11.47 -5.35 -8.54
C LYS A 91 -11.57 -4.52 -9.81
N GLN A 92 -12.59 -3.66 -9.90
CA GLN A 92 -12.77 -2.76 -11.04
C GLN A 92 -11.57 -1.82 -11.21
N LEU A 93 -11.13 -1.22 -10.12
CA LEU A 93 -9.98 -0.31 -10.16
C LEU A 93 -8.69 -1.04 -10.51
N LEU A 94 -8.49 -2.22 -9.95
CA LEU A 94 -7.31 -3.03 -10.26
C LEU A 94 -7.27 -3.42 -11.74
N THR A 95 -8.37 -3.90 -12.27
CA THR A 95 -8.47 -4.29 -13.68
C THR A 95 -8.23 -3.08 -14.59
N TRP A 96 -8.78 -1.93 -14.23
CA TRP A 96 -8.58 -0.67 -14.95
C TRP A 96 -7.09 -0.33 -15.09
N ILE A 97 -6.34 -0.43 -13.99
CA ILE A 97 -4.89 -0.20 -14.01
C ILE A 97 -4.18 -1.25 -14.85
N GLN A 98 -4.53 -2.53 -14.66
CA GLN A 98 -3.88 -3.63 -15.38
C GLN A 98 -4.07 -3.51 -16.89
N GLU A 99 -5.26 -3.16 -17.34
CA GLU A 99 -5.55 -2.97 -18.75
C GLU A 99 -4.75 -1.80 -19.35
N ALA A 100 -4.63 -0.72 -18.60
CA ALA A 100 -3.84 0.43 -19.05
C ALA A 100 -2.35 0.07 -19.19
N ILE A 101 -1.82 -0.73 -18.28
CA ILE A 101 -0.43 -1.18 -18.36
C ILE A 101 -0.24 -2.13 -19.55
N SER A 102 -1.13 -3.09 -19.73
CA SER A 102 -1.00 -4.07 -20.81
C SER A 102 -1.16 -3.43 -22.19
N SER A 103 -1.92 -2.36 -22.32
CA SER A 103 -2.12 -1.64 -23.58
C SER A 103 -1.05 -0.56 -23.84
N GLY A 104 -0.12 -0.36 -22.89
CA GLY A 104 0.93 0.65 -23.02
C GLY A 104 0.50 2.08 -22.69
N ARG A 105 -0.74 2.29 -22.27
CA ARG A 105 -1.22 3.63 -21.92
C ARG A 105 -0.68 4.11 -20.58
N LEU A 106 -0.28 3.18 -19.72
CA LEU A 106 0.32 3.48 -18.42
C LEU A 106 1.60 2.67 -18.28
N GLY A 107 2.66 3.28 -17.75
CA GLY A 107 3.93 2.59 -17.56
C GLY A 107 3.84 1.53 -16.48
N ASP A 108 4.61 0.45 -16.67
CA ASP A 108 4.67 -0.68 -15.73
C ASP A 108 5.63 -0.34 -14.58
N PRO A 109 5.14 -0.17 -13.35
CA PRO A 109 6.02 0.17 -12.22
C PRO A 109 6.92 -0.99 -11.81
N GLY A 110 6.62 -2.21 -12.24
CA GLY A 110 7.42 -3.39 -11.93
C GLY A 110 8.62 -3.58 -12.85
N THR A 111 8.72 -2.81 -13.93
CA THR A 111 9.86 -2.91 -14.85
C THR A 111 11.09 -2.27 -14.23
N PRO A 112 12.20 -3.02 -14.08
CA PRO A 112 13.41 -2.46 -13.48
C PRO A 112 13.94 -1.25 -14.25
N GLY A 113 14.43 -0.24 -13.52
CA GLY A 113 15.09 0.91 -14.08
C GLY A 113 14.17 2.02 -14.61
N THR A 114 12.85 1.81 -14.65
CA THR A 114 11.94 2.85 -15.17
C THR A 114 11.79 4.03 -14.23
N GLY A 115 11.81 3.79 -12.91
CA GLY A 115 11.68 4.85 -11.91
C GLY A 115 10.41 5.68 -11.99
N ILE A 116 9.35 5.15 -12.60
CA ILE A 116 8.10 5.88 -12.84
C ILE A 116 7.50 6.40 -11.54
N LEU A 117 7.32 5.51 -10.57
CA LEU A 117 6.75 5.89 -9.28
C LEU A 117 7.72 6.71 -8.45
N SER A 118 9.01 6.36 -8.47
CA SER A 118 10.02 7.10 -7.73
C SER A 118 10.05 8.57 -8.13
N ARG A 119 10.03 8.84 -9.43
CA ARG A 119 10.01 10.22 -9.93
C ARG A 119 8.71 10.93 -9.58
N PHE A 120 7.57 10.23 -9.70
CA PHE A 120 6.27 10.78 -9.36
C PHE A 120 6.23 11.21 -7.89
N LEU A 121 6.71 10.34 -6.98
CA LEU A 121 6.65 10.58 -5.55
C LEU A 121 7.64 11.63 -5.07
N LYS A 122 8.63 12.00 -5.89
CA LYS A 122 9.61 13.03 -5.55
C LYS A 122 9.16 14.44 -5.88
N LYS A 123 8.00 14.61 -6.50
CA LYS A 123 7.48 15.95 -6.80
C LYS A 123 7.33 16.75 -5.51
N ALA A 124 7.65 18.05 -5.59
CA ALA A 124 7.65 18.93 -4.41
C ALA A 124 6.31 18.90 -3.68
N GLU A 125 5.21 18.85 -4.41
CA GLU A 125 3.84 18.84 -3.85
C GLU A 125 3.52 17.57 -3.08
N PHE A 126 4.32 16.50 -3.24
CA PHE A 126 4.09 15.21 -2.58
C PHE A 126 5.09 14.92 -1.47
N LEU A 127 5.98 15.86 -1.16
CA LEU A 127 6.94 15.66 -0.09
C LEU A 127 6.28 15.91 1.26
N PRO A 128 6.52 15.02 2.25
CA PRO A 128 6.09 15.31 3.61
C PRO A 128 6.98 16.39 4.24
N GLU A 129 6.56 16.87 5.41
CA GLU A 129 7.29 17.93 6.13
C GLU A 129 8.74 17.54 6.43
N THR A 130 9.01 16.23 6.58
CA THR A 130 10.36 15.73 6.82
C THR A 130 11.29 15.93 5.63
N GLY A 131 10.74 16.16 4.44
CA GLY A 131 11.51 16.31 3.21
C GLY A 131 11.93 15.00 2.56
N LYS A 132 11.65 13.85 3.19
CA LYS A 132 11.97 12.54 2.63
C LYS A 132 10.82 12.05 1.76
N PRO A 133 11.04 11.82 0.45
CA PRO A 133 9.96 11.36 -0.42
C PRO A 133 9.53 9.94 -0.05
N LEU A 134 8.26 9.64 -0.31
CA LEU A 134 7.77 8.28 -0.22
C LEU A 134 8.45 7.43 -1.28
N LEU A 135 8.79 6.21 -0.92
CA LEU A 135 9.31 5.22 -1.87
C LEU A 135 8.14 4.41 -2.42
N PRO A 136 8.29 3.81 -3.62
CA PRO A 136 7.23 2.92 -4.13
C PRO A 136 6.86 1.80 -3.16
N SER A 137 7.83 1.26 -2.42
CA SER A 137 7.57 0.24 -1.41
C SER A 137 6.78 0.78 -0.21
N SER A 138 6.88 2.08 0.07
CA SER A 138 6.14 2.70 1.17
C SER A 138 4.64 2.73 0.92
N LEU A 139 4.20 2.74 -0.34
CA LEU A 139 2.78 2.74 -0.68
C LEU A 139 2.09 1.49 -0.16
N ARG A 140 2.76 0.35 -0.24
CA ARG A 140 2.27 -0.91 0.30
C ARG A 140 2.07 -0.81 1.81
N ASN A 141 3.03 -0.22 2.50
CA ASN A 141 3.00 -0.08 3.95
C ASN A 141 1.90 0.90 4.41
N LEU A 142 1.74 2.01 3.70
CA LEU A 142 0.62 2.93 3.97
C LEU A 142 -0.71 2.21 3.84
N GLY A 143 -0.85 1.41 2.78
CA GLY A 143 -2.07 0.65 2.53
C GLY A 143 -2.42 -0.28 3.69
N ALA A 144 -1.43 -0.96 4.26
CA ALA A 144 -1.64 -1.87 5.39
C ALA A 144 -2.21 -1.12 6.60
N VAL A 145 -1.62 0.02 6.94
CA VAL A 145 -2.08 0.82 8.07
C VAL A 145 -3.47 1.40 7.79
N PHE A 146 -3.70 1.89 6.59
CA PHE A 146 -5.01 2.44 6.22
C PHE A 146 -6.11 1.37 6.26
N ALA A 147 -5.80 0.13 5.88
CA ALA A 147 -6.74 -0.98 5.98
C ALA A 147 -7.11 -1.25 7.44
N VAL A 148 -6.13 -1.19 8.34
CA VAL A 148 -6.37 -1.36 9.78
C VAL A 148 -7.29 -0.25 10.29
N VAL A 149 -6.95 1.00 9.99
CA VAL A 149 -7.74 2.16 10.46
C VAL A 149 -9.16 2.11 9.90
N ALA A 150 -9.30 1.79 8.61
CA ALA A 150 -10.60 1.71 7.97
C ALA A 150 -11.47 0.58 8.53
N SER A 151 -10.86 -0.45 9.12
CA SER A 151 -11.59 -1.56 9.74
C SER A 151 -12.22 -1.19 11.07
N GLY A 152 -11.77 -0.09 11.70
CA GLY A 152 -12.27 0.35 13.00
C GLY A 152 -11.77 -0.46 14.17
N VAL A 153 -10.82 -1.35 13.98
CA VAL A 153 -10.27 -2.20 15.04
C VAL A 153 -9.40 -1.38 15.98
N ARG A 154 -9.56 -1.56 17.28
CA ARG A 154 -8.77 -0.86 18.31
C ARG A 154 -7.82 -1.78 19.07
N ASN A 155 -8.08 -3.08 19.05
CA ASN A 155 -7.24 -4.07 19.73
C ASN A 155 -5.97 -4.27 18.92
N LEU A 156 -4.79 -4.15 19.57
CA LEU A 156 -3.50 -4.24 18.91
C LEU A 156 -3.29 -5.58 18.20
N SER A 157 -3.71 -6.67 18.85
CA SER A 157 -3.58 -8.01 18.25
C SER A 157 -4.38 -8.14 16.96
N LYS A 158 -5.63 -7.65 16.97
CA LYS A 158 -6.47 -7.66 15.76
C LYS A 158 -5.93 -6.72 14.70
N ALA A 159 -5.38 -5.56 15.10
CA ALA A 159 -4.78 -4.62 14.17
C ALA A 159 -3.60 -5.27 13.43
N ASN A 160 -2.73 -5.97 14.17
CA ASN A 160 -1.60 -6.68 13.56
C ASN A 160 -2.05 -7.79 12.64
N THR A 161 -3.13 -8.50 12.99
CA THR A 161 -3.71 -9.53 12.13
C THR A 161 -4.21 -8.94 10.83
N ILE A 162 -4.93 -7.83 10.88
CA ILE A 162 -5.45 -7.17 9.68
C ILE A 162 -4.31 -6.65 8.81
N ALA A 163 -3.28 -6.04 9.41
CA ALA A 163 -2.11 -5.58 8.65
C ALA A 163 -1.42 -6.74 7.95
N SER A 164 -1.24 -7.84 8.66
CA SER A 164 -0.62 -9.06 8.11
C SER A 164 -1.43 -9.63 6.96
N GLN A 165 -2.75 -9.66 7.09
CA GLN A 165 -3.65 -10.12 6.03
C GLN A 165 -3.62 -9.19 4.81
N ALA A 166 -3.63 -7.87 5.05
CA ALA A 166 -3.56 -6.89 3.97
C ALA A 166 -2.26 -7.02 3.18
N LEU A 167 -1.17 -7.30 3.87
CA LEU A 167 0.15 -7.51 3.26
C LEU A 167 0.32 -8.92 2.69
N ARG A 168 -0.65 -9.79 2.90
CA ARG A 168 -0.66 -11.16 2.39
C ARG A 168 0.52 -11.99 2.90
N HIS A 169 0.85 -11.81 4.18
CA HIS A 169 1.93 -12.57 4.81
C HIS A 169 1.56 -14.05 4.94
N SER A 170 2.57 -14.91 4.80
CA SER A 170 2.40 -16.32 5.06
C SER A 170 2.40 -16.58 6.57
N PRO A 171 1.44 -17.36 7.12
CA PRO A 171 1.45 -17.70 8.54
C PRO A 171 2.72 -18.41 9.00
N LYS A 172 3.41 -19.08 8.09
CA LYS A 172 4.62 -19.86 8.40
C LYS A 172 5.87 -19.01 8.60
N ASN A 173 5.83 -17.73 8.20
CA ASN A 173 7.01 -16.87 8.23
C ASN A 173 7.10 -16.00 9.47
N ASN A 174 6.19 -16.16 10.44
CA ASN A 174 6.13 -15.30 11.62
C ASN A 174 7.33 -15.44 12.55
N THR A 175 8.13 -16.49 12.37
CA THR A 175 9.30 -16.76 13.21
C THR A 175 10.62 -16.63 12.46
N ALA A 176 10.59 -16.15 11.21
CA ALA A 176 11.80 -16.04 10.41
C ALA A 176 12.74 -14.96 10.98
N PRO A 177 14.04 -15.25 11.15
CA PRO A 177 14.97 -14.26 11.69
C PRO A 177 15.19 -13.05 10.77
N SER A 178 14.78 -13.14 9.51
CA SER A 178 14.88 -12.04 8.55
C SER A 178 13.72 -11.05 8.62
N GLN A 179 12.78 -11.24 9.54
CA GLN A 179 11.65 -10.32 9.68
C GLN A 179 12.14 -8.95 10.11
N ARG A 180 11.56 -7.94 9.46
CA ARG A 180 11.87 -6.55 9.78
C ARG A 180 10.61 -5.84 10.22
N TYR A 181 10.79 -4.92 11.17
CA TYR A 181 9.71 -4.04 11.56
C TYR A 181 9.68 -2.84 10.63
N THR A 182 8.48 -2.46 10.26
CA THR A 182 8.22 -1.21 9.55
C THR A 182 7.35 -0.34 10.43
N ILE A 183 7.69 0.94 10.51
CA ILE A 183 6.92 1.91 11.28
C ILE A 183 6.28 2.89 10.30
N VAL A 184 4.96 3.01 10.36
CA VAL A 184 4.23 4.06 9.64
C VAL A 184 3.67 5.01 10.67
N ASN A 185 3.98 6.29 10.52
CA ASN A 185 3.50 7.34 11.42
C ASN A 185 2.12 7.78 10.94
N TYR A 186 1.10 7.06 11.41
CA TYR A 186 -0.28 7.32 11.00
C TYR A 186 -0.75 8.67 11.48
N ARG A 187 -1.33 9.43 10.58
CA ARG A 187 -1.78 10.79 10.84
C ARG A 187 -3.03 11.08 10.00
N PRO A 188 -4.16 11.44 10.63
CA PRO A 188 -5.31 11.95 9.87
C PRO A 188 -4.94 13.22 9.11
N ARG A 189 -5.64 13.45 8.00
CA ARG A 189 -5.41 14.64 7.19
C ARG A 189 -5.58 15.91 8.02
N GLY A 190 -4.63 16.83 7.90
CA GLY A 190 -4.66 18.11 8.59
C GLY A 190 -4.07 18.08 10.00
N MET A 191 -3.75 16.93 10.54
CA MET A 191 -3.15 16.83 11.86
C MET A 191 -1.64 17.14 11.78
N PRO A 192 -1.06 17.84 12.77
CA PRO A 192 0.39 18.08 12.78
C PRO A 192 1.20 16.80 12.77
N TYR A 193 2.36 16.83 12.14
CA TYR A 193 3.23 15.65 12.01
C TYR A 193 3.70 15.11 13.35
N ASP A 194 3.92 15.99 14.34
CA ASP A 194 4.38 15.59 15.67
C ASP A 194 3.29 14.91 16.50
N GLN A 195 2.06 14.88 16.01
CA GLN A 195 0.96 14.18 16.66
C GLN A 195 0.60 12.86 15.97
N ALA A 196 1.43 12.42 15.04
CA ALA A 196 1.23 11.13 14.38
C ALA A 196 1.38 9.99 15.37
N ASN A 197 0.62 8.91 15.13
CA ASN A 197 0.68 7.69 15.94
C ASN A 197 1.50 6.65 15.21
N PRO A 198 2.69 6.28 15.74
CA PRO A 198 3.49 5.24 15.11
C PRO A 198 2.76 3.89 15.13
N PHE A 199 2.68 3.26 13.98
CA PHE A 199 2.15 1.92 13.85
C PHE A 199 3.28 1.01 13.39
N MET A 200 3.63 0.04 14.24
CA MET A 200 4.74 -0.88 13.97
C MET A 200 4.19 -2.25 13.62
N PHE A 201 4.67 -2.82 12.53
CA PHE A 201 4.27 -4.16 12.10
C PHE A 201 5.42 -4.86 11.38
N PHE A 202 5.31 -6.18 11.26
CA PHE A 202 6.28 -6.96 10.49
C PHE A 202 6.01 -6.80 9.00
N ASP A 203 7.09 -6.59 8.25
CA ASP A 203 7.01 -6.55 6.80
C ASP A 203 8.02 -7.55 6.23
N GLU A 204 7.50 -8.54 5.51
CA GLU A 204 8.34 -9.52 4.82
C GLU A 204 8.82 -8.92 3.49
N ASN A 205 10.13 -8.89 3.32
CA ASN A 205 10.71 -8.44 2.06
C ASN A 205 11.09 -9.61 1.15
#